data_c9d031253b1c12637f7223e312b77ed8
#
_entry.id   c9d031253b1c12637f7223e312b77ed8
#
_cell.length_a   1.000
_cell.length_b   1.000
_cell.length_c   1.000
_cell.angle_alpha   90.00
_cell.angle_beta   90.00
_cell.angle_gamma   90.00
#
_symmetry.space_group_name_H-M   'P 1'
#
loop_
_entity.id
_entity.type
_entity.pdbx_description
1 polymer ?
#
loop_
_entity_poly.entity_id
_entity_poly.type
_entity_poly.pdbx_seq_one_letter_code
_entity_poly.pdbx_strand_id
1 'polypeptide(L)'
;MQLPDREARAPGDRAAGYDGHRTGSACMTMASTAPLDPASATLHIAARIDRLPASVTLWRLVGLLALGGFFELYDLFQTAYISPGLIRDGIFASAADGAFGMSDQAAFAAATFLGLFVGAALLSPFADRFGRRPVFTFALIWYTAATVAMGLQHTATGVIVLRLVVGIGLGIELVTIDTYLSELVPRHMRSAAFAFAFFVQFLAVPAVALTAWLLVPHAPLGVSGWRWVVLLSGVFALAIWWLRSRLPESARWLAAQGRHAEADAVVTQLEARCVRDLGAPLAAPQPLAPSPAGDMQTAMLWRAPYRGRIGMLVVFHIFQAIGFFGFGNWLPALISAQGTGVTRSLGYSFAISLAYPLAPLLLLRFAQRWENKWQITASALGAVLFGVLFSLQHQALGMVLCGAMIAFCNAWMSFAYHGYQAELFPTGLRARAVGFCYSFSRLSTAVSSVLIGWLLAQVGSHGVLAFIVISMSIVASVIALLGPRTRNRALEEIAG
;
A
#
# COMPACT_ATOMS: atom_id res chain seq x y z
N MET A 1 2.95 -22.45 63.79
CA MET A 1 2.06 -21.94 64.85
C MET A 1 0.65 -22.02 64.26
N GLN A 2 0.03 -23.14 64.55
CA GLN A 2 -1.33 -23.42 65.00
C GLN A 2 -2.47 -22.95 64.05
N LEU A 3 -3.04 -23.97 63.40
CA LEU A 3 -4.48 -24.12 63.13
C LEU A 3 -5.31 -24.11 64.41
N PRO A 4 -6.63 -23.90 64.41
CA PRO A 4 -7.45 -25.09 64.57
C PRO A 4 -8.71 -25.21 63.70
N ASP A 5 -9.05 -26.51 63.51
CA ASP A 5 -10.27 -27.15 63.13
C ASP A 5 -11.57 -26.73 63.85
N ARG A 6 -12.73 -27.05 63.21
CA ARG A 6 -13.82 -27.89 63.75
C ARG A 6 -15.02 -27.88 62.80
N GLU A 7 -15.35 -29.04 62.23
CA GLU A 7 -16.43 -30.01 62.54
C GLU A 7 -17.85 -29.50 62.19
N ALA A 8 -18.49 -30.10 61.21
CA ALA A 8 -19.30 -31.30 61.11
C ALA A 8 -20.71 -31.22 61.77
N ARG A 9 -21.74 -31.43 60.93
CA ARG A 9 -22.93 -32.25 61.24
C ARG A 9 -23.91 -32.35 60.04
N ALA A 10 -24.09 -33.56 59.54
CA ALA A 10 -25.36 -34.12 58.99
C ALA A 10 -26.05 -34.88 60.13
N PRO A 11 -27.24 -35.47 60.02
CA PRO A 11 -28.03 -35.90 58.89
C PRO A 11 -29.54 -35.71 59.05
N GLY A 12 -30.38 -36.16 58.08
CA GLY A 12 -31.84 -36.35 58.25
C GLY A 12 -32.55 -36.81 57.00
N ASP A 13 -32.66 -38.14 56.86
CA ASP A 13 -33.55 -38.88 55.97
C ASP A 13 -35.00 -38.46 56.01
N ARG A 14 -35.68 -38.55 54.87
CA ARG A 14 -36.97 -39.27 54.69
C ARG A 14 -37.32 -39.46 53.21
N ALA A 15 -37.52 -40.71 52.87
CA ALA A 15 -37.97 -41.25 51.62
C ALA A 15 -39.52 -41.06 51.38
N ALA A 16 -39.90 -41.08 50.15
CA ALA A 16 -41.04 -41.67 49.44
C ALA A 16 -41.27 -40.88 48.12
N GLY A 17 -41.29 -41.39 46.94
CA GLY A 17 -41.85 -42.58 46.42
C GLY A 17 -42.60 -42.24 45.14
N TYR A 18 -42.43 -43.03 44.10
CA TYR A 18 -43.32 -43.26 42.97
C TYR A 18 -43.24 -42.43 41.63
N ASP A 19 -42.78 -43.14 40.64
CA ASP A 19 -43.26 -43.34 39.28
C ASP A 19 -43.71 -42.18 38.37
N GLY A 20 -43.18 -42.22 37.19
CA GLY A 20 -43.72 -41.55 36.03
C GLY A 20 -42.83 -41.57 34.80
N HIS A 21 -42.84 -42.68 34.07
CA HIS A 21 -42.39 -42.71 32.66
C HIS A 21 -42.89 -41.46 31.91
N ARG A 22 -41.93 -40.62 31.45
CA ARG A 22 -42.17 -39.74 30.30
C ARG A 22 -40.92 -39.72 29.45
N THR A 23 -41.04 -40.35 28.30
CA THR A 23 -40.25 -40.26 27.09
C THR A 23 -39.63 -38.89 26.90
N GLY A 24 -38.29 -38.85 26.92
CA GLY A 24 -37.54 -37.67 26.56
C GLY A 24 -37.73 -37.35 25.08
N SER A 25 -38.56 -36.38 24.81
CA SER A 25 -38.61 -35.67 23.54
C SER A 25 -37.38 -34.77 23.51
N ALA A 26 -36.38 -35.17 22.71
CA ALA A 26 -35.26 -34.28 22.37
C ALA A 26 -35.84 -33.03 21.68
N CYS A 27 -35.89 -31.95 22.43
CA CYS A 27 -36.18 -30.64 21.89
C CYS A 27 -35.00 -30.24 20.98
N MET A 28 -35.08 -30.69 19.71
CA MET A 28 -34.31 -30.10 18.62
C MET A 28 -34.79 -28.64 18.55
N THR A 29 -34.04 -27.74 19.15
CA THR A 29 -34.15 -26.30 18.94
C THR A 29 -33.99 -26.06 17.44
N MET A 30 -35.08 -26.03 16.72
CA MET A 30 -35.13 -25.48 15.37
C MET A 30 -34.59 -24.06 15.48
N ALA A 31 -33.36 -23.86 14.93
CA ALA A 31 -32.83 -22.52 14.76
C ALA A 31 -33.87 -21.69 14.05
N SER A 32 -34.33 -20.64 14.71
CA SER A 32 -35.28 -19.67 14.18
C SER A 32 -34.82 -19.20 12.81
N THR A 33 -35.59 -19.54 11.77
CA THR A 33 -35.39 -19.08 10.38
C THR A 33 -35.94 -17.67 10.17
N ALA A 34 -36.03 -16.85 11.21
CA ALA A 34 -36.36 -15.43 11.04
C ALA A 34 -35.22 -14.77 10.23
N PRO A 35 -35.56 -13.99 9.20
CA PRO A 35 -34.54 -13.25 8.45
C PRO A 35 -33.77 -12.38 9.43
N LEU A 36 -32.44 -12.55 9.44
CA LEU A 36 -31.54 -11.73 10.27
C LEU A 36 -31.73 -10.26 9.88
N ASP A 37 -31.84 -9.38 10.88
CA ASP A 37 -31.79 -7.96 10.66
C ASP A 37 -30.55 -7.61 9.77
N PRO A 38 -30.67 -6.71 8.80
CA PRO A 38 -29.58 -6.37 7.87
C PRO A 38 -28.23 -6.08 8.53
N ALA A 39 -28.24 -5.45 9.70
CA ALA A 39 -27.01 -5.20 10.47
C ALA A 39 -26.42 -6.51 11.03
N SER A 40 -27.25 -7.40 11.56
CA SER A 40 -26.81 -8.71 12.08
C SER A 40 -26.33 -9.63 10.95
N ALA A 41 -26.94 -9.58 9.77
CA ALA A 41 -26.50 -10.31 8.59
C ALA A 41 -25.10 -9.86 8.13
N THR A 42 -24.84 -8.56 8.12
CA THR A 42 -23.52 -8.00 7.78
C THR A 42 -22.44 -8.45 8.78
N LEU A 43 -22.74 -8.41 10.08
CA LEU A 43 -21.84 -8.90 11.13
C LEU A 43 -21.57 -10.40 11.02
N HIS A 44 -22.60 -11.18 10.67
CA HIS A 44 -22.46 -12.62 10.46
C HIS A 44 -21.51 -12.95 9.29
N ILE A 45 -21.62 -12.26 8.15
CA ILE A 45 -20.70 -12.40 7.02
C ILE A 45 -19.28 -12.06 7.44
N ALA A 46 -19.09 -10.96 8.18
CA ALA A 46 -17.78 -10.57 8.68
C ALA A 46 -17.17 -11.60 9.64
N ALA A 47 -17.97 -12.17 10.54
CA ALA A 47 -17.56 -13.24 11.45
C ALA A 47 -17.11 -14.51 10.72
N ARG A 48 -17.83 -14.88 9.65
CA ARG A 48 -17.47 -16.04 8.80
C ARG A 48 -16.15 -15.83 8.05
N ILE A 49 -15.87 -14.61 7.58
CA ILE A 49 -14.56 -14.29 6.98
C ILE A 49 -13.46 -14.37 8.04
N ASP A 50 -13.68 -13.79 9.23
CA ASP A 50 -12.66 -13.73 10.28
C ASP A 50 -12.31 -15.11 10.87
N ARG A 51 -13.18 -16.13 10.75
CA ARG A 51 -12.88 -17.52 11.15
C ARG A 51 -12.03 -18.30 10.15
N LEU A 52 -11.86 -17.80 8.91
CA LEU A 52 -11.12 -18.51 7.88
C LEU A 52 -9.64 -18.67 8.33
N PRO A 53 -9.06 -19.85 8.23
CA PRO A 53 -7.66 -20.06 8.57
C PRO A 53 -6.73 -19.57 7.45
N ALA A 54 -5.45 -19.41 7.75
CA ALA A 54 -4.43 -19.05 6.78
C ALA A 54 -4.19 -20.22 5.79
N SER A 55 -5.10 -20.39 4.83
CA SER A 55 -5.10 -21.44 3.83
C SER A 55 -4.35 -21.05 2.55
N VAL A 56 -4.01 -22.05 1.74
CA VAL A 56 -3.39 -21.86 0.41
C VAL A 56 -4.30 -21.00 -0.48
N THR A 57 -5.63 -21.19 -0.41
CA THR A 57 -6.61 -20.38 -1.14
C THR A 57 -6.48 -18.92 -0.80
N LEU A 58 -6.43 -18.55 0.49
CA LEU A 58 -6.30 -17.15 0.89
C LEU A 58 -4.96 -16.55 0.47
N TRP A 59 -3.86 -17.27 0.62
CA TRP A 59 -2.54 -16.82 0.17
C TRP A 59 -2.46 -16.64 -1.35
N ARG A 60 -3.13 -17.49 -2.13
CA ARG A 60 -3.26 -17.29 -3.59
C ARG A 60 -4.01 -15.99 -3.92
N LEU A 61 -5.10 -15.69 -3.22
CA LEU A 61 -5.84 -14.44 -3.41
C LEU A 61 -5.00 -13.22 -3.03
N VAL A 62 -4.28 -13.29 -1.90
CA VAL A 62 -3.32 -12.25 -1.49
C VAL A 62 -2.24 -12.06 -2.56
N GLY A 63 -1.67 -13.15 -3.08
CA GLY A 63 -0.68 -13.10 -4.16
C GLY A 63 -1.20 -12.46 -5.44
N LEU A 64 -2.44 -12.73 -5.83
CA LEU A 64 -3.07 -12.11 -7.00
C LEU A 64 -3.27 -10.60 -6.83
N LEU A 65 -3.65 -10.16 -5.63
CA LEU A 65 -3.76 -8.73 -5.32
C LEU A 65 -2.38 -8.07 -5.26
N ALA A 66 -1.41 -8.74 -4.64
CA ALA A 66 -0.03 -8.26 -4.53
C ALA A 66 0.63 -8.09 -5.91
N LEU A 67 0.37 -9.00 -6.86
CA LEU A 67 0.81 -8.84 -8.25
C LEU A 67 0.22 -7.59 -8.90
N GLY A 68 -0.98 -7.17 -8.52
CA GLY A 68 -1.53 -5.90 -8.96
C GLY A 68 -0.68 -4.73 -8.53
N GLY A 69 -0.41 -4.64 -7.24
CA GLY A 69 0.48 -3.62 -6.70
C GLY A 69 1.91 -3.68 -7.25
N PHE A 70 2.39 -4.88 -7.66
CA PHE A 70 3.66 -5.00 -8.37
C PHE A 70 3.63 -4.22 -9.69
N PHE A 71 2.61 -4.41 -10.53
CA PHE A 71 2.57 -3.72 -11.82
C PHE A 71 2.26 -2.23 -11.68
N GLU A 72 1.47 -1.85 -10.69
CA GLU A 72 1.28 -0.46 -10.33
C GLU A 72 2.62 0.21 -9.99
N LEU A 73 3.41 -0.41 -9.09
CA LEU A 73 4.70 0.14 -8.68
C LEU A 73 5.74 0.07 -9.81
N TYR A 74 5.71 -0.97 -10.66
CA TYR A 74 6.53 -1.06 -11.87
C TYR A 74 6.26 0.13 -12.79
N ASP A 75 4.99 0.41 -13.08
CA ASP A 75 4.62 1.51 -13.97
C ASP A 75 4.94 2.88 -13.33
N LEU A 76 4.74 3.03 -12.03
CA LEU A 76 5.08 4.25 -11.31
C LEU A 76 6.57 4.59 -11.39
N PHE A 77 7.45 3.63 -11.14
CA PHE A 77 8.90 3.81 -11.21
C PHE A 77 9.42 3.83 -12.65
N GLN A 78 8.71 3.26 -13.62
CA GLN A 78 9.06 3.30 -15.03
C GLN A 78 9.36 4.73 -15.52
N THR A 79 8.67 5.75 -14.97
CA THR A 79 8.89 7.17 -15.23
C THR A 79 10.37 7.57 -15.16
N ALA A 80 11.06 7.12 -14.10
CA ALA A 80 12.47 7.41 -13.89
C ALA A 80 13.38 6.71 -14.91
N TYR A 81 13.07 5.44 -15.17
CA TYR A 81 13.98 4.55 -15.87
C TYR A 81 13.89 4.64 -17.39
N ILE A 82 12.76 5.12 -17.95
CA ILE A 82 12.63 5.36 -19.41
C ILE A 82 13.06 6.77 -19.82
N SER A 83 13.10 7.74 -18.91
CA SER A 83 13.47 9.13 -19.22
C SER A 83 14.81 9.28 -19.94
N PRO A 84 15.88 8.55 -19.56
CA PRO A 84 17.15 8.63 -20.32
C PRO A 84 17.02 8.18 -21.79
N GLY A 85 16.11 7.23 -22.06
CA GLY A 85 15.83 6.79 -23.44
C GLY A 85 15.06 7.83 -24.24
N LEU A 86 14.10 8.50 -23.62
CA LEU A 86 13.31 9.59 -24.22
C LEU A 86 14.21 10.80 -24.56
N ILE A 87 15.17 11.14 -23.71
CA ILE A 87 16.16 12.19 -23.96
C ILE A 87 17.10 11.77 -25.11
N ARG A 88 17.61 10.55 -25.10
CA ARG A 88 18.49 10.05 -26.16
C ARG A 88 17.84 10.06 -27.53
N ASP A 89 16.54 9.72 -27.60
CA ASP A 89 15.78 9.67 -28.86
C ASP A 89 15.29 11.07 -29.30
N GLY A 90 15.65 12.14 -28.56
CA GLY A 90 15.29 13.53 -28.87
C GLY A 90 13.80 13.84 -28.66
N ILE A 91 13.05 12.97 -27.98
CA ILE A 91 11.64 13.22 -27.65
C ILE A 91 11.55 14.20 -26.48
N PHE A 92 12.39 14.04 -25.47
CA PHE A 92 12.52 14.97 -24.37
C PHE A 92 13.69 15.93 -24.61
N ALA A 93 13.46 17.21 -24.36
CA ALA A 93 14.51 18.21 -24.34
C ALA A 93 15.45 17.96 -23.14
N SER A 94 16.75 18.05 -23.37
CA SER A 94 17.75 17.96 -22.31
C SER A 94 17.86 19.23 -21.47
N ALA A 95 17.28 20.34 -21.92
CA ALA A 95 17.30 21.65 -21.25
C ALA A 95 16.01 21.95 -20.50
N ALA A 96 16.04 23.04 -19.68
CA ALA A 96 14.87 23.50 -18.90
C ALA A 96 13.68 24.01 -19.74
N ASP A 97 13.87 24.21 -21.05
CA ASP A 97 12.87 24.75 -21.97
C ASP A 97 12.01 23.64 -22.62
N GLY A 98 11.44 22.78 -21.79
CA GLY A 98 10.52 21.74 -22.26
C GLY A 98 9.13 22.25 -22.61
N ALA A 99 8.26 21.33 -23.07
CA ALA A 99 6.94 21.60 -23.61
C ALA A 99 5.99 22.41 -22.71
N PHE A 100 6.25 22.46 -21.38
CA PHE A 100 5.41 23.16 -20.40
C PHE A 100 6.17 24.23 -19.60
N GLY A 101 7.25 24.79 -20.15
CA GLY A 101 8.09 25.77 -19.48
C GLY A 101 8.91 25.22 -18.31
N MET A 102 9.09 23.92 -18.28
CA MET A 102 9.92 23.16 -17.33
C MET A 102 10.60 22.00 -18.08
N SER A 103 11.58 21.33 -17.49
CA SER A 103 12.16 20.15 -18.15
C SER A 103 11.10 19.08 -18.42
N ASP A 104 11.13 18.45 -19.59
CA ASP A 104 10.14 17.42 -19.98
C ASP A 104 10.12 16.25 -19.00
N GLN A 105 11.26 15.88 -18.41
CA GLN A 105 11.35 14.88 -17.36
C GLN A 105 10.58 15.30 -16.10
N ALA A 106 10.67 16.57 -15.69
CA ALA A 106 9.94 17.09 -14.55
C ALA A 106 8.43 17.11 -14.82
N ALA A 107 8.02 17.57 -16.01
CA ALA A 107 6.62 17.54 -16.44
C ALA A 107 6.07 16.11 -16.50
N PHE A 108 6.84 15.16 -16.98
CA PHE A 108 6.48 13.74 -17.06
C PHE A 108 6.27 13.12 -15.67
N ALA A 109 7.20 13.38 -14.73
CA ALA A 109 7.04 12.95 -13.35
C ALA A 109 5.85 13.64 -12.65
N ALA A 110 5.72 14.97 -12.80
CA ALA A 110 4.61 15.71 -12.24
C ALA A 110 3.25 15.24 -12.77
N ALA A 111 3.14 14.99 -14.07
CA ALA A 111 1.93 14.44 -14.71
C ALA A 111 1.52 13.09 -14.11
N THR A 112 2.49 12.22 -13.83
CA THR A 112 2.24 10.92 -13.18
C THR A 112 1.53 11.10 -11.84
N PHE A 113 2.09 11.93 -10.95
CA PHE A 113 1.58 12.10 -9.58
C PHE A 113 0.34 12.99 -9.51
N LEU A 114 0.19 13.94 -10.44
CA LEU A 114 -1.05 14.69 -10.59
C LEU A 114 -2.19 13.77 -11.02
N GLY A 115 -1.94 12.88 -11.99
CA GLY A 115 -2.89 11.85 -12.39
C GLY A 115 -3.27 10.92 -11.23
N LEU A 116 -2.28 10.44 -10.48
CA LEU A 116 -2.51 9.64 -9.27
C LEU A 116 -3.41 10.36 -8.24
N PHE A 117 -3.16 11.64 -8.01
CA PHE A 117 -3.97 12.46 -7.12
C PHE A 117 -5.42 12.55 -7.61
N VAL A 118 -5.62 12.88 -8.88
CA VAL A 118 -6.95 12.96 -9.50
C VAL A 118 -7.67 11.60 -9.42
N GLY A 119 -7.00 10.51 -9.79
CA GLY A 119 -7.56 9.17 -9.74
C GLY A 119 -7.96 8.75 -8.33
N ALA A 120 -7.08 8.94 -7.35
CA ALA A 120 -7.33 8.58 -5.97
C ALA A 120 -8.40 9.47 -5.30
N ALA A 121 -8.38 10.79 -5.54
CA ALA A 121 -9.27 11.73 -4.88
C ALA A 121 -10.68 11.75 -5.48
N LEU A 122 -10.79 11.71 -6.81
CA LEU A 122 -12.07 11.92 -7.49
C LEU A 122 -12.75 10.62 -7.94
N LEU A 123 -11.97 9.58 -8.25
CA LEU A 123 -12.51 8.36 -8.85
C LEU A 123 -12.55 7.16 -7.91
N SER A 124 -11.80 7.17 -6.79
CA SER A 124 -11.88 6.08 -5.80
C SER A 124 -13.28 5.87 -5.19
N PRO A 125 -14.16 6.89 -5.01
CA PRO A 125 -15.52 6.67 -4.55
C PRO A 125 -16.37 5.78 -5.47
N PHE A 126 -16.00 5.65 -6.75
CA PHE A 126 -16.66 4.72 -7.67
C PHE A 126 -16.49 3.26 -7.23
N ALA A 127 -15.38 2.91 -6.57
CA ALA A 127 -15.19 1.58 -6.03
C ALA A 127 -16.19 1.25 -4.90
N ASP A 128 -16.62 2.25 -4.13
CA ASP A 128 -17.66 2.07 -3.11
C ASP A 128 -19.05 1.87 -3.72
N ARG A 129 -19.30 2.49 -4.88
CA ARG A 129 -20.61 2.43 -5.56
C ARG A 129 -20.75 1.21 -6.46
N PHE A 130 -19.74 0.88 -7.26
CA PHE A 130 -19.84 -0.16 -8.31
C PHE A 130 -19.20 -1.49 -7.90
N GLY A 131 -18.46 -1.55 -6.80
CA GLY A 131 -17.75 -2.73 -6.32
C GLY A 131 -16.24 -2.67 -6.56
N ARG A 132 -15.52 -3.47 -5.79
CA ARG A 132 -14.04 -3.47 -5.82
C ARG A 132 -13.54 -4.09 -7.12
N ARG A 133 -14.09 -5.23 -7.51
CA ARG A 133 -13.66 -6.01 -8.67
C ARG A 133 -13.87 -5.27 -10.00
N PRO A 134 -15.04 -4.70 -10.35
CA PRO A 134 -15.25 -3.99 -11.61
C PRO A 134 -14.35 -2.77 -11.75
N VAL A 135 -14.25 -1.94 -10.71
CA VAL A 135 -13.43 -0.71 -10.73
C VAL A 135 -11.96 -1.03 -10.86
N PHE A 136 -11.49 -2.04 -10.14
CA PHE A 136 -10.13 -2.54 -10.21
C PHE A 136 -9.76 -3.08 -11.61
N THR A 137 -10.69 -3.82 -12.23
CA THR A 137 -10.52 -4.34 -13.59
C THR A 137 -10.51 -3.22 -14.62
N PHE A 138 -11.43 -2.26 -14.49
CA PHE A 138 -11.51 -1.09 -15.36
C PHE A 138 -10.24 -0.24 -15.28
N ALA A 139 -9.76 0.07 -14.08
CA ALA A 139 -8.55 0.84 -13.88
C ALA A 139 -7.34 0.20 -14.58
N LEU A 140 -7.19 -1.13 -14.46
CA LEU A 140 -6.12 -1.87 -15.11
C LEU A 140 -6.17 -1.76 -16.63
N ILE A 141 -7.35 -1.95 -17.24
CA ILE A 141 -7.52 -1.81 -18.70
C ILE A 141 -7.23 -0.38 -19.14
N TRP A 142 -7.74 0.60 -18.39
CA TRP A 142 -7.57 2.02 -18.64
C TRP A 142 -6.09 2.41 -18.70
N TYR A 143 -5.34 2.17 -17.63
CA TYR A 143 -3.94 2.60 -17.61
C TYR A 143 -3.06 1.76 -18.53
N THR A 144 -3.37 0.47 -18.74
CA THR A 144 -2.65 -0.37 -19.71
C THR A 144 -2.81 0.16 -21.12
N ALA A 145 -4.03 0.49 -21.54
CA ALA A 145 -4.28 1.06 -22.86
C ALA A 145 -3.56 2.40 -23.06
N ALA A 146 -3.61 3.27 -22.02
CA ALA A 146 -2.92 4.55 -22.04
C ALA A 146 -1.39 4.38 -22.06
N THR A 147 -0.84 3.40 -21.32
CA THR A 147 0.59 3.09 -21.31
C THR A 147 1.07 2.59 -22.69
N VAL A 148 0.32 1.70 -23.33
CA VAL A 148 0.63 1.23 -24.68
C VAL A 148 0.56 2.40 -25.68
N ALA A 149 -0.49 3.24 -25.60
CA ALA A 149 -0.61 4.43 -26.44
C ALA A 149 0.55 5.41 -26.23
N MET A 150 1.03 5.57 -24.97
CA MET A 150 2.21 6.36 -24.64
C MET A 150 3.48 5.80 -25.29
N GLY A 151 3.64 4.48 -25.33
CA GLY A 151 4.75 3.81 -26.00
C GLY A 151 4.82 4.07 -27.51
N LEU A 152 3.72 4.47 -28.14
CA LEU A 152 3.66 4.78 -29.58
C LEU A 152 3.87 6.28 -29.89
N GLN A 153 4.02 7.15 -28.88
CA GLN A 153 4.18 8.59 -29.08
C GLN A 153 5.56 8.97 -29.61
N HIS A 154 5.59 10.08 -30.35
CA HIS A 154 6.80 10.68 -30.92
C HIS A 154 7.05 12.13 -30.44
N THR A 155 6.18 12.67 -29.58
CA THR A 155 6.28 14.04 -29.07
C THR A 155 6.29 14.04 -27.55
N ALA A 156 7.02 14.98 -26.93
CA ALA A 156 7.06 15.14 -25.48
C ALA A 156 5.66 15.40 -24.90
N THR A 157 4.90 16.29 -25.52
CA THR A 157 3.53 16.59 -25.08
C THR A 157 2.63 15.36 -25.10
N GLY A 158 2.69 14.53 -26.16
CA GLY A 158 1.90 13.30 -26.25
C GLY A 158 2.27 12.31 -25.15
N VAL A 159 3.55 12.11 -24.87
CA VAL A 159 4.05 11.25 -23.79
C VAL A 159 3.57 11.77 -22.42
N ILE A 160 3.71 13.07 -22.15
CA ILE A 160 3.35 13.68 -20.86
C ILE A 160 1.83 13.64 -20.63
N VAL A 161 1.02 13.99 -21.64
CA VAL A 161 -0.45 13.94 -21.52
C VAL A 161 -0.94 12.50 -21.30
N LEU A 162 -0.43 11.53 -22.05
CA LEU A 162 -0.79 10.13 -21.83
C LEU A 162 -0.31 9.63 -20.46
N ARG A 163 0.82 10.12 -19.96
CA ARG A 163 1.28 9.81 -18.61
C ARG A 163 0.35 10.31 -17.51
N LEU A 164 -0.25 11.49 -17.69
CA LEU A 164 -1.33 11.96 -16.82
C LEU A 164 -2.52 11.01 -16.82
N VAL A 165 -2.94 10.56 -18.01
CA VAL A 165 -4.05 9.61 -18.18
C VAL A 165 -3.74 8.26 -17.52
N VAL A 166 -2.52 7.75 -17.68
CA VAL A 166 -2.01 6.55 -16.97
C VAL A 166 -2.09 6.77 -15.46
N GLY A 167 -1.59 7.90 -14.98
CA GLY A 167 -1.61 8.25 -13.54
C GLY A 167 -3.01 8.21 -12.94
N ILE A 168 -4.03 8.68 -13.66
CA ILE A 168 -5.44 8.60 -13.21
C ILE A 168 -5.84 7.14 -12.95
N GLY A 169 -5.56 6.24 -13.88
CA GLY A 169 -5.86 4.82 -13.71
C GLY A 169 -5.12 4.18 -12.55
N LEU A 170 -3.83 4.46 -12.39
CA LEU A 170 -3.01 4.00 -11.27
C LEU A 170 -3.54 4.51 -9.92
N GLY A 171 -4.03 5.77 -9.86
CA GLY A 171 -4.60 6.34 -8.64
C GLY A 171 -5.87 5.63 -8.16
N ILE A 172 -6.72 5.19 -9.09
CA ILE A 172 -7.91 4.38 -8.79
C ILE A 172 -7.50 3.01 -8.23
N GLU A 173 -6.51 2.38 -8.86
CA GLU A 173 -6.06 1.04 -8.49
C GLU A 173 -5.45 1.00 -7.10
N LEU A 174 -4.56 1.93 -6.78
CA LEU A 174 -3.83 2.02 -5.53
C LEU A 174 -4.76 1.96 -4.30
N VAL A 175 -5.81 2.80 -4.29
CA VAL A 175 -6.77 2.83 -3.17
C VAL A 175 -7.60 1.54 -3.14
N THR A 176 -7.91 1.00 -4.31
CA THR A 176 -8.76 -0.20 -4.42
C THR A 176 -8.03 -1.45 -3.92
N ILE A 177 -6.73 -1.63 -4.21
CA ILE A 177 -5.95 -2.80 -3.77
C ILE A 177 -5.92 -2.91 -2.25
N ASP A 178 -5.56 -1.83 -1.55
CA ASP A 178 -5.43 -1.85 -0.10
C ASP A 178 -6.78 -2.13 0.60
N THR A 179 -7.83 -1.50 0.10
CA THR A 179 -9.20 -1.73 0.60
C THR A 179 -9.62 -3.18 0.37
N TYR A 180 -9.44 -3.69 -0.85
CA TYR A 180 -9.85 -5.03 -1.21
C TYR A 180 -9.06 -6.09 -0.41
N LEU A 181 -7.75 -5.92 -0.25
CA LEU A 181 -6.93 -6.80 0.57
C LEU A 181 -7.42 -6.83 2.02
N SER A 182 -7.74 -5.68 2.60
CA SER A 182 -8.23 -5.59 3.98
C SER A 182 -9.59 -6.23 4.19
N GLU A 183 -10.45 -6.21 3.16
CA GLU A 183 -11.79 -6.81 3.18
C GLU A 183 -11.77 -8.32 2.95
N LEU A 184 -10.81 -8.82 2.17
CA LEU A 184 -10.72 -10.22 1.76
C LEU A 184 -10.11 -11.12 2.83
N VAL A 185 -9.12 -10.62 3.59
CA VAL A 185 -8.39 -11.44 4.56
C VAL A 185 -8.93 -11.34 5.98
N PRO A 186 -8.88 -12.46 6.76
CA PRO A 186 -9.20 -12.48 8.19
C PRO A 186 -8.31 -11.51 8.98
N ARG A 187 -8.83 -11.01 10.12
CA ARG A 187 -8.09 -10.05 10.96
C ARG A 187 -6.72 -10.55 11.40
N HIS A 188 -6.61 -11.81 11.81
CA HIS A 188 -5.36 -12.41 12.29
C HIS A 188 -4.29 -12.53 11.20
N MET A 189 -4.68 -12.55 9.93
CA MET A 189 -3.80 -12.71 8.78
C MET A 189 -3.40 -11.37 8.14
N ARG A 190 -4.11 -10.27 8.43
CA ARG A 190 -3.93 -8.97 7.74
C ARG A 190 -2.50 -8.48 7.74
N SER A 191 -1.87 -8.44 8.90
CA SER A 191 -0.49 -7.93 9.01
C SER A 191 0.48 -8.69 8.13
N ALA A 192 0.39 -10.02 8.13
CA ALA A 192 1.23 -10.89 7.29
C ALA A 192 0.89 -10.73 5.79
N ALA A 193 -0.40 -10.59 5.46
CA ALA A 193 -0.85 -10.40 4.09
C ALA A 193 -0.38 -9.06 3.50
N PHE A 194 -0.49 -7.97 4.26
CA PHE A 194 0.05 -6.67 3.85
C PHE A 194 1.57 -6.69 3.71
N ALA A 195 2.28 -7.30 4.64
CA ALA A 195 3.73 -7.39 4.56
C ALA A 195 4.20 -8.20 3.33
N PHE A 196 3.53 -9.31 3.03
CA PHE A 196 3.78 -10.08 1.82
C PHE A 196 3.44 -9.26 0.56
N ALA A 197 2.31 -8.55 0.57
CA ALA A 197 1.92 -7.69 -0.55
C ALA A 197 2.96 -6.59 -0.80
N PHE A 198 3.44 -5.90 0.24
CA PHE A 198 4.50 -4.90 0.11
C PHE A 198 5.82 -5.49 -0.39
N PHE A 199 6.19 -6.69 0.08
CA PHE A 199 7.37 -7.37 -0.44
C PHE A 199 7.26 -7.60 -1.95
N VAL A 200 6.13 -8.16 -2.42
CA VAL A 200 5.89 -8.41 -3.85
C VAL A 200 5.84 -7.09 -4.64
N GLN A 201 5.19 -6.07 -4.12
CA GLN A 201 5.14 -4.74 -4.74
C GLN A 201 6.55 -4.15 -4.92
N PHE A 202 7.39 -4.19 -3.89
CA PHE A 202 8.74 -3.64 -3.97
C PHE A 202 9.69 -4.44 -4.88
N LEU A 203 9.39 -5.69 -5.23
CA LEU A 203 10.12 -6.41 -6.28
C LEU A 203 9.95 -5.74 -7.66
N ALA A 204 8.94 -4.91 -7.84
CA ALA A 204 8.73 -4.15 -9.07
C ALA A 204 9.87 -3.16 -9.37
N VAL A 205 10.46 -2.55 -8.33
CA VAL A 205 11.50 -1.53 -8.51
C VAL A 205 12.76 -2.12 -9.14
N PRO A 206 13.36 -3.21 -8.62
CA PRO A 206 14.46 -3.88 -9.33
C PRO A 206 14.04 -4.50 -10.68
N ALA A 207 12.78 -4.93 -10.83
CA ALA A 207 12.32 -5.47 -12.10
C ALA A 207 12.30 -4.40 -13.20
N VAL A 208 11.74 -3.23 -12.95
CA VAL A 208 11.76 -2.12 -13.92
C VAL A 208 13.17 -1.58 -14.16
N ALA A 209 14.00 -1.52 -13.11
CA ALA A 209 15.39 -1.10 -13.24
C ALA A 209 16.21 -2.06 -14.12
N LEU A 210 16.03 -3.38 -13.92
CA LEU A 210 16.66 -4.41 -14.73
C LEU A 210 16.24 -4.35 -16.19
N THR A 211 14.93 -4.30 -16.46
CA THR A 211 14.39 -4.22 -17.82
C THR A 211 14.88 -2.95 -18.52
N ALA A 212 14.91 -1.82 -17.83
CA ALA A 212 15.43 -0.58 -18.38
C ALA A 212 16.94 -0.64 -18.64
N TRP A 213 17.74 -1.18 -17.71
CA TRP A 213 19.18 -1.35 -17.89
C TRP A 213 19.52 -2.20 -19.11
N LEU A 214 18.77 -3.29 -19.33
CA LEU A 214 18.99 -4.20 -20.45
C LEU A 214 18.49 -3.65 -21.80
N LEU A 215 17.39 -2.87 -21.80
CA LEU A 215 16.71 -2.48 -23.03
C LEU A 215 16.96 -1.03 -23.45
N VAL A 216 16.93 -0.07 -22.50
CA VAL A 216 17.00 1.36 -22.82
C VAL A 216 18.29 1.75 -23.55
N PRO A 217 19.49 1.21 -23.24
CA PRO A 217 20.70 1.54 -24.01
C PRO A 217 20.69 1.01 -25.46
N HIS A 218 19.78 0.10 -25.79
CA HIS A 218 19.74 -0.61 -27.07
C HIS A 218 18.49 -0.25 -27.88
N ALA A 219 18.43 -0.69 -29.13
CA ALA A 219 17.27 -0.59 -29.99
C ALA A 219 16.93 -1.97 -30.58
N PRO A 220 16.43 -2.92 -29.77
CA PRO A 220 16.08 -4.25 -30.26
C PRO A 220 15.06 -4.17 -31.41
N LEU A 221 15.28 -4.91 -32.47
CA LEU A 221 14.42 -4.93 -33.68
C LEU A 221 14.22 -3.54 -34.35
N GLY A 222 15.16 -2.60 -34.13
CA GLY A 222 15.05 -1.25 -34.69
C GLY A 222 14.08 -0.33 -33.92
N VAL A 223 13.52 -0.78 -32.80
CA VAL A 223 12.62 0.00 -31.94
C VAL A 223 13.38 0.45 -30.70
N SER A 224 13.24 1.71 -30.32
CA SER A 224 13.89 2.28 -29.12
C SER A 224 13.62 1.46 -27.87
N GLY A 225 14.66 1.17 -27.09
CA GLY A 225 14.57 0.27 -25.93
C GLY A 225 13.60 0.71 -24.84
N TRP A 226 13.40 2.02 -24.62
CA TRP A 226 12.41 2.51 -23.69
C TRP A 226 10.97 2.12 -24.06
N ARG A 227 10.67 2.01 -25.35
CA ARG A 227 9.36 1.54 -25.85
C ARG A 227 9.12 0.08 -25.46
N TRP A 228 10.16 -0.75 -25.51
CA TRP A 228 10.08 -2.15 -25.07
C TRP A 228 9.80 -2.27 -23.57
N VAL A 229 10.42 -1.40 -22.73
CA VAL A 229 10.12 -1.38 -21.28
C VAL A 229 8.64 -1.07 -21.04
N VAL A 230 8.08 -0.11 -21.80
CA VAL A 230 6.66 0.27 -21.74
C VAL A 230 5.73 -0.85 -22.27
N LEU A 231 6.06 -1.44 -23.42
CA LEU A 231 5.23 -2.49 -24.01
C LEU A 231 5.21 -3.77 -23.17
N LEU A 232 6.35 -4.13 -22.57
CA LEU A 232 6.42 -5.28 -21.65
C LEU A 232 5.48 -5.11 -20.46
N SER A 233 5.41 -3.91 -19.84
CA SER A 233 4.45 -3.66 -18.77
C SER A 233 3.02 -3.87 -19.24
N GLY A 234 2.67 -3.44 -20.45
CA GLY A 234 1.35 -3.65 -21.04
C GLY A 234 1.01 -5.13 -21.26
N VAL A 235 1.95 -5.92 -21.79
CA VAL A 235 1.76 -7.37 -22.00
C VAL A 235 1.55 -8.09 -20.67
N PHE A 236 2.37 -7.79 -19.68
CA PHE A 236 2.22 -8.37 -18.34
C PHE A 236 0.92 -7.94 -17.66
N ALA A 237 0.48 -6.69 -17.84
CA ALA A 237 -0.79 -6.21 -17.31
C ALA A 237 -1.99 -6.97 -17.91
N LEU A 238 -1.96 -7.33 -19.20
CA LEU A 238 -2.99 -8.17 -19.82
C LEU A 238 -3.02 -9.58 -19.21
N ALA A 239 -1.87 -10.18 -18.96
CA ALA A 239 -1.79 -11.48 -18.28
C ALA A 239 -2.39 -11.41 -16.86
N ILE A 240 -2.11 -10.35 -16.14
CA ILE A 240 -2.68 -10.11 -14.80
C ILE A 240 -4.20 -9.85 -14.90
N TRP A 241 -4.67 -9.12 -15.89
CA TRP A 241 -6.12 -8.93 -16.11
C TRP A 241 -6.85 -10.27 -16.23
N TRP A 242 -6.32 -11.19 -17.04
CA TRP A 242 -6.88 -12.54 -17.16
C TRP A 242 -6.86 -13.30 -15.82
N LEU A 243 -5.78 -13.18 -15.05
CA LEU A 243 -5.64 -13.85 -13.76
C LEU A 243 -6.58 -13.25 -12.70
N ARG A 244 -6.77 -11.92 -12.72
CA ARG A 244 -7.68 -11.17 -11.82
C ARG A 244 -9.17 -11.45 -12.09
N SER A 245 -9.53 -11.87 -13.30
CA SER A 245 -10.93 -12.26 -13.61
C SER A 245 -11.44 -13.37 -12.70
N ARG A 246 -10.54 -14.10 -12.03
CA ARG A 246 -10.83 -15.17 -11.06
C ARG A 246 -11.00 -14.70 -9.62
N LEU A 247 -10.77 -13.40 -9.32
CA LEU A 247 -10.99 -12.86 -7.99
C LEU A 247 -12.49 -12.75 -7.70
N PRO A 248 -12.97 -13.20 -6.53
CA PRO A 248 -14.36 -13.00 -6.11
C PRO A 248 -14.60 -11.52 -5.78
N GLU A 249 -15.83 -11.03 -5.78
CA GLU A 249 -16.14 -9.70 -5.22
C GLU A 249 -15.96 -9.71 -3.69
N SER A 250 -15.78 -8.53 -3.09
CA SER A 250 -15.69 -8.42 -1.64
C SER A 250 -17.02 -8.77 -0.97
N ALA A 251 -17.04 -9.86 -0.20
CA ALA A 251 -18.24 -10.24 0.54
C ALA A 251 -18.60 -9.23 1.62
N ARG A 252 -17.62 -8.51 2.19
CA ARG A 252 -17.87 -7.42 3.15
C ARG A 252 -18.54 -6.23 2.46
N TRP A 253 -18.12 -5.89 1.26
CA TRP A 253 -18.74 -4.84 0.45
C TRP A 253 -20.16 -5.24 0.02
N LEU A 254 -20.35 -6.46 -0.49
CA LEU A 254 -21.67 -6.97 -0.87
C LEU A 254 -22.66 -6.89 0.31
N ALA A 255 -22.24 -7.31 1.50
CA ALA A 255 -23.03 -7.23 2.70
C ALA A 255 -23.38 -5.78 3.10
N ALA A 256 -22.41 -4.86 2.99
CA ALA A 256 -22.63 -3.44 3.25
C ALA A 256 -23.60 -2.77 2.25
N GLN A 257 -23.70 -3.31 1.02
CA GLN A 257 -24.69 -2.88 0.02
C GLN A 257 -26.06 -3.56 0.16
N GLY A 258 -26.27 -4.37 1.20
CA GLY A 258 -27.51 -5.12 1.40
C GLY A 258 -27.65 -6.37 0.49
N ARG A 259 -26.65 -6.71 -0.31
CA ARG A 259 -26.60 -7.89 -1.21
C ARG A 259 -26.20 -9.16 -0.45
N HIS A 260 -26.95 -9.47 0.63
CA HIS A 260 -26.58 -10.52 1.58
C HIS A 260 -26.51 -11.92 0.97
N ALA A 261 -27.39 -12.26 0.02
CA ALA A 261 -27.41 -13.57 -0.65
C ALA A 261 -26.12 -13.79 -1.47
N GLU A 262 -25.65 -12.76 -2.16
CA GLU A 262 -24.40 -12.84 -2.94
C GLU A 262 -23.18 -12.88 -2.03
N ALA A 263 -23.18 -12.09 -0.94
CA ALA A 263 -22.14 -12.15 0.09
C ALA A 263 -22.03 -13.55 0.70
N ASP A 264 -23.16 -14.16 1.02
CA ASP A 264 -23.23 -15.53 1.56
C ASP A 264 -22.66 -16.55 0.57
N ALA A 265 -23.04 -16.46 -0.71
CA ALA A 265 -22.53 -17.35 -1.75
C ALA A 265 -20.99 -17.25 -1.90
N VAL A 266 -20.43 -16.02 -1.88
CA VAL A 266 -18.97 -15.80 -1.94
C VAL A 266 -18.29 -16.41 -0.73
N VAL A 267 -18.77 -16.15 0.49
CA VAL A 267 -18.16 -16.69 1.72
C VAL A 267 -18.25 -18.20 1.75
N THR A 268 -19.40 -18.79 1.37
CA THR A 268 -19.59 -20.25 1.32
C THR A 268 -18.61 -20.90 0.35
N GLN A 269 -18.36 -20.29 -0.82
CA GLN A 269 -17.34 -20.79 -1.75
C GLN A 269 -15.93 -20.71 -1.17
N LEU A 270 -15.57 -19.61 -0.46
CA LEU A 270 -14.29 -19.46 0.20
C LEU A 270 -14.11 -20.51 1.31
N GLU A 271 -15.11 -20.70 2.15
CA GLU A 271 -15.13 -21.71 3.21
C GLU A 271 -14.92 -23.12 2.65
N ALA A 272 -15.66 -23.47 1.59
CA ALA A 272 -15.53 -24.77 0.94
C ALA A 272 -14.13 -25.02 0.35
N ARG A 273 -13.46 -23.95 -0.15
CA ARG A 273 -12.07 -24.04 -0.60
C ARG A 273 -11.10 -24.19 0.57
N CYS A 274 -11.30 -23.42 1.64
CA CYS A 274 -10.46 -23.51 2.84
C CYS A 274 -10.58 -24.87 3.54
N VAL A 275 -11.80 -25.45 3.62
CA VAL A 275 -12.03 -26.80 4.14
C VAL A 275 -11.27 -27.86 3.30
N ARG A 276 -11.29 -27.73 1.99
CA ARG A 276 -10.53 -28.62 1.10
C ARG A 276 -9.01 -28.48 1.29
N ASP A 277 -8.52 -27.26 1.50
CA ASP A 277 -7.09 -26.98 1.72
C ASP A 277 -6.60 -27.57 3.06
N LEU A 278 -7.46 -27.56 4.09
CA LEU A 278 -7.10 -28.04 5.44
C LEU A 278 -7.40 -29.52 5.68
N GLY A 279 -8.36 -30.08 4.94
CA GLY A 279 -8.87 -31.43 5.23
C GLY A 279 -9.66 -31.55 6.54
N ALA A 280 -10.07 -30.42 7.15
CA ALA A 280 -10.78 -30.38 8.42
C ALA A 280 -11.91 -29.34 8.38
N PRO A 281 -13.00 -29.52 9.16
CA PRO A 281 -14.09 -28.56 9.26
C PRO A 281 -13.61 -27.26 9.93
N LEU A 282 -14.23 -26.13 9.54
CA LEU A 282 -13.96 -24.82 10.14
C LEU A 282 -14.58 -24.70 11.53
N ALA A 283 -13.94 -23.95 12.42
CA ALA A 283 -14.51 -23.58 13.71
C ALA A 283 -15.81 -22.78 13.53
N ALA A 284 -16.68 -22.80 14.53
CA ALA A 284 -17.89 -21.97 14.49
C ALA A 284 -17.55 -20.47 14.41
N PRO A 285 -18.32 -19.66 13.65
CA PRO A 285 -18.08 -18.23 13.61
C PRO A 285 -18.34 -17.60 14.97
N GLN A 286 -17.39 -16.80 15.46
CA GLN A 286 -17.57 -16.07 16.70
C GLN A 286 -18.44 -14.83 16.44
N PRO A 287 -19.51 -14.59 17.21
CA PRO A 287 -20.30 -13.39 17.07
C PRO A 287 -19.45 -12.14 17.23
N LEU A 288 -19.51 -11.25 16.25
CA LEU A 288 -18.88 -9.94 16.35
C LEU A 288 -19.85 -8.99 17.07
N ALA A 289 -19.38 -8.35 18.13
CA ALA A 289 -20.12 -7.27 18.72
C ALA A 289 -20.28 -6.13 17.71
N PRO A 290 -21.47 -5.50 17.64
CA PRO A 290 -21.64 -4.28 16.89
C PRO A 290 -20.56 -3.29 17.32
N SER A 291 -19.75 -2.82 16.39
CA SER A 291 -18.82 -1.75 16.72
C SER A 291 -19.64 -0.54 17.15
N PRO A 292 -19.32 0.11 18.27
CA PRO A 292 -19.99 1.34 18.69
C PRO A 292 -19.67 2.53 17.77
N ALA A 293 -19.37 2.25 16.52
CA ALA A 293 -19.28 3.23 15.45
C ALA A 293 -20.67 3.78 15.14
N GLY A 294 -21.27 4.48 16.11
CA GLY A 294 -22.21 5.53 15.80
C GLY A 294 -21.56 6.46 14.74
N ASP A 295 -22.36 7.10 13.92
CA ASP A 295 -21.95 8.04 12.89
C ASP A 295 -21.00 9.10 13.48
N MET A 296 -19.71 8.75 13.62
CA MET A 296 -18.70 9.69 14.06
C MET A 296 -18.57 10.76 12.97
N GLN A 297 -19.09 11.93 13.26
CA GLN A 297 -19.10 13.04 12.32
C GLN A 297 -17.67 13.41 11.90
N THR A 298 -17.46 13.59 10.62
CA THR A 298 -16.17 14.04 10.06
C THR A 298 -15.64 15.31 10.76
N ALA A 299 -16.54 16.13 11.31
CA ALA A 299 -16.21 17.31 12.12
C ALA A 299 -15.34 17.00 13.35
N MET A 300 -15.39 15.77 13.90
CA MET A 300 -14.54 15.36 15.01
C MET A 300 -13.06 15.34 14.63
N LEU A 301 -12.72 15.13 13.38
CA LEU A 301 -11.33 15.15 12.90
C LEU A 301 -10.65 16.51 13.14
N TRP A 302 -11.42 17.60 13.18
CA TRP A 302 -10.92 18.96 13.39
C TRP A 302 -10.90 19.38 14.87
N ARG A 303 -11.27 18.51 15.80
CA ARG A 303 -11.18 18.73 17.25
C ARG A 303 -9.92 18.11 17.81
N ALA A 304 -9.49 18.60 19.00
CA ALA A 304 -8.43 17.93 19.75
C ALA A 304 -8.89 16.53 20.19
N PRO A 305 -8.01 15.51 20.18
CA PRO A 305 -6.58 15.54 19.84
C PRO A 305 -6.31 15.35 18.32
N TYR A 306 -7.34 15.04 17.50
CA TYR A 306 -7.18 14.58 16.12
C TYR A 306 -6.59 15.65 15.19
N ARG A 307 -6.95 16.94 15.38
CA ARG A 307 -6.41 18.00 14.53
C ARG A 307 -4.87 18.07 14.55
N GLY A 308 -4.27 17.85 15.73
CA GLY A 308 -2.81 17.83 15.87
C GLY A 308 -2.18 16.64 15.15
N ARG A 309 -2.82 15.46 15.20
CA ARG A 309 -2.38 14.25 14.51
C ARG A 309 -2.51 14.39 13.00
N ILE A 310 -3.60 15.00 12.52
CA ILE A 310 -3.78 15.31 11.10
C ILE A 310 -2.70 16.27 10.64
N GLY A 311 -2.46 17.38 11.35
CA GLY A 311 -1.41 18.33 11.00
C GLY A 311 -0.03 17.67 10.94
N MET A 312 0.33 16.85 11.93
CA MET A 312 1.55 16.06 11.96
C MET A 312 1.66 15.12 10.76
N LEU A 313 0.61 14.35 10.45
CA LEU A 313 0.62 13.41 9.33
C LEU A 313 0.64 14.12 7.97
N VAL A 314 -0.04 15.24 7.82
CA VAL A 314 0.02 16.04 6.58
C VAL A 314 1.45 16.50 6.32
N VAL A 315 2.12 17.09 7.33
CA VAL A 315 3.53 17.49 7.21
C VAL A 315 4.40 16.27 6.91
N PHE A 316 4.20 15.17 7.64
CA PHE A 316 4.90 13.91 7.37
C PHE A 316 4.73 13.47 5.91
N HIS A 317 3.51 13.37 5.40
CA HIS A 317 3.25 12.89 4.04
C HIS A 317 3.81 13.80 2.95
N ILE A 318 3.80 15.13 3.17
CA ILE A 318 4.41 16.09 2.25
C ILE A 318 5.91 15.81 2.11
N PHE A 319 6.63 15.77 3.21
CA PHE A 319 8.10 15.67 3.18
C PHE A 319 8.61 14.23 2.97
N GLN A 320 7.89 13.23 3.49
CA GLN A 320 8.22 11.81 3.23
C GLN A 320 8.13 11.48 1.74
N ALA A 321 7.10 11.99 1.05
CA ALA A 321 6.94 11.75 -0.38
C ALA A 321 8.07 12.34 -1.22
N ILE A 322 8.60 13.51 -0.83
CA ILE A 322 9.79 14.13 -1.44
C ILE A 322 10.99 13.20 -1.33
N GLY A 323 11.24 12.63 -0.14
CA GLY A 323 12.37 11.74 0.06
C GLY A 323 12.25 10.41 -0.68
N PHE A 324 11.08 9.80 -0.61
CA PHE A 324 10.84 8.51 -1.24
C PHE A 324 10.85 8.59 -2.78
N PHE A 325 9.98 9.42 -3.33
CA PHE A 325 9.83 9.56 -4.78
C PHE A 325 10.88 10.47 -5.39
N GLY A 326 11.35 11.49 -4.66
CA GLY A 326 12.43 12.37 -5.12
C GLY A 326 13.74 11.64 -5.28
N PHE A 327 14.05 10.67 -4.41
CA PHE A 327 15.21 9.79 -4.63
C PHE A 327 14.91 8.72 -5.70
N GLY A 328 13.85 7.94 -5.51
CA GLY A 328 13.57 6.77 -6.35
C GLY A 328 13.29 7.11 -7.82
N ASN A 329 12.48 8.13 -8.09
CA ASN A 329 12.10 8.51 -9.45
C ASN A 329 13.14 9.40 -10.16
N TRP A 330 14.14 9.91 -9.44
CA TRP A 330 15.21 10.71 -10.04
C TRP A 330 16.57 10.02 -10.00
N LEU A 331 16.65 8.81 -9.43
CA LEU A 331 17.90 8.10 -9.22
C LEU A 331 18.77 7.98 -10.47
N PRO A 332 18.28 7.52 -11.65
CA PRO A 332 19.10 7.47 -12.86
C PRO A 332 19.62 8.86 -13.28
N ALA A 333 18.78 9.89 -13.16
CA ALA A 333 19.16 11.26 -13.51
C ALA A 333 20.20 11.83 -12.54
N LEU A 334 20.05 11.57 -11.22
CA LEU A 334 21.00 12.00 -10.19
C LEU A 334 22.40 11.37 -10.41
N ILE A 335 22.44 10.09 -10.78
CA ILE A 335 23.69 9.39 -11.07
C ILE A 335 24.29 9.89 -12.39
N SER A 336 23.48 10.12 -13.42
CA SER A 336 23.93 10.67 -14.70
C SER A 336 24.49 12.08 -14.57
N ALA A 337 23.90 12.91 -13.71
CA ALA A 337 24.38 14.27 -13.43
C ALA A 337 25.77 14.31 -12.78
N GLN A 338 26.26 13.18 -12.23
CA GLN A 338 27.62 13.03 -11.72
C GLN A 338 28.62 12.59 -12.81
N GLY A 339 28.27 12.70 -14.09
CA GLY A 339 29.12 12.40 -15.23
C GLY A 339 29.16 10.94 -15.66
N THR A 340 28.23 10.10 -15.17
CA THR A 340 28.14 8.70 -15.60
C THR A 340 27.27 8.56 -16.86
N GLY A 341 27.69 7.69 -17.79
CA GLY A 341 26.88 7.39 -18.98
C GLY A 341 25.57 6.65 -18.62
N VAL A 342 24.59 6.75 -19.51
CA VAL A 342 23.22 6.19 -19.32
C VAL A 342 23.24 4.70 -18.91
N THR A 343 24.02 3.87 -19.57
CA THR A 343 24.11 2.42 -19.27
C THR A 343 24.60 2.16 -17.84
N ARG A 344 25.65 2.89 -17.41
CA ARG A 344 26.19 2.74 -16.04
C ARG A 344 25.22 3.29 -15.00
N SER A 345 24.56 4.43 -15.27
CA SER A 345 23.56 5.02 -14.39
C SER A 345 22.40 4.06 -14.15
N LEU A 346 21.87 3.44 -15.19
CA LEU A 346 20.81 2.44 -15.08
C LEU A 346 21.29 1.17 -14.34
N GLY A 347 22.53 0.70 -14.60
CA GLY A 347 23.10 -0.44 -13.89
C GLY A 347 23.28 -0.19 -12.39
N TYR A 348 23.78 1.00 -12.00
CA TYR A 348 23.89 1.38 -10.58
C TYR A 348 22.51 1.54 -9.94
N SER A 349 21.56 2.12 -10.67
CA SER A 349 20.16 2.23 -10.20
C SER A 349 19.52 0.86 -9.99
N PHE A 350 19.80 -0.12 -10.84
CA PHE A 350 19.38 -1.50 -10.64
C PHE A 350 19.99 -2.10 -9.35
N ALA A 351 21.31 -1.99 -9.16
CA ALA A 351 21.98 -2.50 -7.96
C ALA A 351 21.41 -1.86 -6.66
N ILE A 352 21.17 -0.55 -6.67
CA ILE A 352 20.55 0.19 -5.57
C ILE A 352 19.12 -0.31 -5.31
N SER A 353 18.35 -0.55 -6.36
CA SER A 353 16.94 -0.94 -6.25
C SER A 353 16.72 -2.29 -5.60
N LEU A 354 17.71 -3.19 -5.60
CA LEU A 354 17.67 -4.47 -4.91
C LEU A 354 17.43 -4.34 -3.39
N ALA A 355 17.71 -3.18 -2.82
CA ALA A 355 17.48 -2.91 -1.41
C ALA A 355 15.99 -2.71 -1.05
N TYR A 356 15.12 -2.31 -1.99
CA TYR A 356 13.71 -2.06 -1.71
C TYR A 356 12.95 -3.29 -1.16
N PRO A 357 13.01 -4.47 -1.77
CA PRO A 357 12.30 -5.64 -1.27
C PRO A 357 12.91 -6.23 0.01
N LEU A 358 14.17 -5.92 0.33
CA LEU A 358 14.83 -6.43 1.54
C LEU A 358 14.23 -5.86 2.82
N ALA A 359 13.78 -4.61 2.80
CA ALA A 359 13.24 -3.95 3.98
C ALA A 359 11.98 -4.67 4.53
N PRO A 360 10.90 -4.92 3.76
CA PRO A 360 9.74 -5.67 4.25
C PRO A 360 10.09 -7.07 4.77
N LEU A 361 11.01 -7.78 4.11
CA LEU A 361 11.45 -9.12 4.54
C LEU A 361 12.11 -9.13 5.92
N LEU A 362 13.06 -8.21 6.12
CA LEU A 362 13.78 -8.11 7.39
C LEU A 362 12.87 -7.61 8.51
N LEU A 363 11.99 -6.69 8.19
CA LEU A 363 11.09 -6.06 9.15
C LEU A 363 9.99 -6.99 9.67
N LEU A 364 9.58 -8.01 8.92
CA LEU A 364 8.65 -9.03 9.41
C LEU A 364 9.09 -9.65 10.76
N ARG A 365 10.42 -9.75 11.00
CA ARG A 365 10.98 -10.27 12.26
C ARG A 365 11.17 -9.21 13.35
N PHE A 366 11.37 -7.94 12.96
CA PHE A 366 11.75 -6.85 13.87
C PHE A 366 10.62 -5.87 14.16
N ALA A 367 9.65 -5.73 13.24
CA ALA A 367 8.57 -4.73 13.33
C ALA A 367 7.75 -4.84 14.62
N GLN A 368 7.55 -6.06 15.15
CA GLN A 368 6.79 -6.26 16.39
C GLN A 368 7.57 -5.89 17.66
N ARG A 369 8.91 -5.72 17.58
CA ARG A 369 9.76 -5.45 18.74
C ARG A 369 9.97 -3.96 19.00
N TRP A 370 9.88 -3.12 17.97
CA TRP A 370 10.15 -1.69 18.04
C TRP A 370 8.87 -0.90 17.80
N GLU A 371 8.72 0.23 18.49
CA GLU A 371 7.62 1.15 18.30
C GLU A 371 7.68 1.82 16.93
N ASN A 372 6.54 1.90 16.23
CA ASN A 372 6.45 2.45 14.87
C ASN A 372 7.01 3.88 14.77
N LYS A 373 6.75 4.72 15.77
CA LYS A 373 7.30 6.07 15.86
C LYS A 373 8.83 6.09 15.70
N TRP A 374 9.53 5.25 16.45
CA TRP A 374 10.99 5.22 16.46
C TRP A 374 11.54 4.52 15.19
N GLN A 375 10.81 3.59 14.62
CA GLN A 375 11.17 2.99 13.33
C GLN A 375 11.15 4.03 12.21
N ILE A 376 10.10 4.87 12.15
CA ILE A 376 9.99 5.97 11.18
C ILE A 376 11.11 6.99 11.40
N THR A 377 11.35 7.40 12.64
CA THR A 377 12.41 8.36 12.97
C THR A 377 13.79 7.83 12.60
N ALA A 378 14.12 6.58 12.96
CA ALA A 378 15.41 5.97 12.65
C ALA A 378 15.62 5.80 11.15
N SER A 379 14.61 5.39 10.41
CA SER A 379 14.69 5.26 8.95
C SER A 379 14.85 6.62 8.27
N ALA A 380 14.17 7.67 8.75
CA ALA A 380 14.34 9.02 8.22
C ALA A 380 15.77 9.56 8.49
N LEU A 381 16.29 9.37 9.71
CA LEU A 381 17.67 9.75 10.04
C LEU A 381 18.70 8.93 9.25
N GLY A 382 18.43 7.64 9.01
CA GLY A 382 19.25 6.82 8.12
C GLY A 382 19.26 7.37 6.68
N ALA A 383 18.10 7.77 6.16
CA ALA A 383 18.01 8.41 4.84
C ALA A 383 18.77 9.75 4.78
N VAL A 384 18.75 10.54 5.86
CA VAL A 384 19.57 11.77 6.00
C VAL A 384 21.06 11.44 5.95
N LEU A 385 21.52 10.52 6.81
CA LEU A 385 22.92 10.15 6.90
C LEU A 385 23.46 9.64 5.55
N PHE A 386 22.77 8.65 4.98
CA PHE A 386 23.22 8.07 3.71
C PHE A 386 22.98 9.00 2.53
N GLY A 387 22.03 9.93 2.59
CA GLY A 387 21.83 11.00 1.61
C GLY A 387 23.01 11.96 1.57
N VAL A 388 23.51 12.38 2.73
CA VAL A 388 24.76 13.19 2.83
C VAL A 388 25.95 12.39 2.33
N LEU A 389 26.11 11.14 2.79
CA LEU A 389 27.22 10.29 2.34
C LEU A 389 27.18 10.04 0.83
N PHE A 390 26.00 9.83 0.24
CA PHE A 390 25.82 9.65 -1.21
C PHE A 390 26.28 10.88 -1.99
N SER A 391 26.01 12.09 -1.49
CA SER A 391 26.43 13.34 -2.14
C SER A 391 27.94 13.54 -2.17
N LEU A 392 28.67 12.90 -1.27
CA LEU A 392 30.13 12.98 -1.16
C LEU A 392 30.87 11.85 -1.91
N GLN A 393 30.11 10.87 -2.44
CA GLN A 393 30.75 9.73 -3.11
C GLN A 393 31.08 10.03 -4.56
N HIS A 394 32.33 9.69 -4.93
CA HIS A 394 32.80 9.73 -6.32
C HIS A 394 33.10 8.32 -6.86
N GLN A 395 33.18 7.33 -5.98
CA GLN A 395 33.43 5.94 -6.35
C GLN A 395 32.08 5.18 -6.53
N ALA A 396 32.02 4.36 -7.58
CA ALA A 396 30.82 3.57 -7.92
C ALA A 396 30.32 2.72 -6.76
N LEU A 397 31.22 2.02 -6.05
CA LEU A 397 30.83 1.15 -4.93
C LEU A 397 30.23 1.95 -3.78
N GLY A 398 30.83 3.07 -3.39
CA GLY A 398 30.34 3.95 -2.34
C GLY A 398 28.97 4.52 -2.69
N MET A 399 28.77 4.95 -3.94
CA MET A 399 27.52 5.45 -4.46
C MET A 399 26.41 4.38 -4.40
N VAL A 400 26.71 3.15 -4.86
CA VAL A 400 25.74 2.04 -4.84
C VAL A 400 25.38 1.65 -3.39
N LEU A 401 26.36 1.55 -2.49
CA LEU A 401 26.10 1.19 -1.09
C LEU A 401 25.28 2.27 -0.36
N CYS A 402 25.67 3.55 -0.49
CA CYS A 402 24.89 4.64 0.13
C CYS A 402 23.48 4.73 -0.46
N GLY A 403 23.34 4.62 -1.79
CA GLY A 403 22.06 4.61 -2.46
C GLY A 403 21.17 3.44 -2.05
N ALA A 404 21.74 2.23 -1.90
CA ALA A 404 21.03 1.06 -1.40
C ALA A 404 20.52 1.26 0.04
N MET A 405 21.32 1.90 0.89
CA MET A 405 20.89 2.23 2.25
C MET A 405 19.79 3.28 2.28
N ILE A 406 19.81 4.29 1.39
CA ILE A 406 18.69 5.23 1.24
C ILE A 406 17.43 4.49 0.80
N ALA A 407 17.52 3.63 -0.22
CA ALA A 407 16.39 2.84 -0.72
C ALA A 407 15.82 1.93 0.37
N PHE A 408 16.69 1.25 1.13
CA PHE A 408 16.30 0.42 2.28
C PHE A 408 15.59 1.24 3.37
N CYS A 409 16.14 2.38 3.77
CA CYS A 409 15.51 3.26 4.76
C CYS A 409 14.16 3.79 4.31
N ASN A 410 14.02 4.17 3.03
CA ASN A 410 12.76 4.61 2.46
C ASN A 410 11.70 3.51 2.43
N ALA A 411 12.07 2.28 2.06
CA ALA A 411 11.17 1.14 2.07
C ALA A 411 10.77 0.74 3.50
N TRP A 412 11.71 0.81 4.45
CA TRP A 412 11.43 0.60 5.88
C TRP A 412 10.43 1.63 6.40
N MET A 413 10.70 2.91 6.15
CA MET A 413 9.80 3.98 6.55
C MET A 413 8.40 3.79 5.96
N SER A 414 8.30 3.43 4.67
CA SER A 414 7.03 3.15 4.01
C SER A 414 6.23 2.06 4.71
N PHE A 415 6.87 0.96 5.09
CA PHE A 415 6.22 -0.11 5.84
C PHE A 415 5.76 0.35 7.24
N ALA A 416 6.61 1.05 7.98
CA ALA A 416 6.34 1.44 9.36
C ALA A 416 5.19 2.46 9.46
N TYR A 417 5.11 3.46 8.55
CA TYR A 417 4.08 4.49 8.65
C TYR A 417 2.68 3.99 8.29
N HIS A 418 2.55 3.00 7.40
CA HIS A 418 1.23 2.43 7.08
C HIS A 418 0.58 1.80 8.32
N GLY A 419 1.35 1.12 9.16
CA GLY A 419 0.89 0.64 10.45
C GLY A 419 0.58 1.79 11.42
N TYR A 420 1.53 2.71 11.57
CA TYR A 420 1.44 3.83 12.52
C TYR A 420 0.22 4.73 12.30
N GLN A 421 -0.03 5.15 11.06
CA GLN A 421 -1.16 6.04 10.76
C GLN A 421 -2.53 5.38 11.06
N ALA A 422 -2.61 4.05 10.93
CA ALA A 422 -3.83 3.31 11.24
C ALA A 422 -4.12 3.25 12.75
N GLU A 423 -3.10 3.34 13.60
CA GLU A 423 -3.20 3.31 15.05
C GLU A 423 -3.59 4.68 15.65
N LEU A 424 -3.45 5.77 14.89
CA LEU A 424 -3.69 7.13 15.37
C LEU A 424 -5.16 7.55 15.42
N PHE A 425 -6.05 6.80 14.76
CA PHE A 425 -7.46 7.16 14.63
C PHE A 425 -8.39 5.99 15.00
N PRO A 426 -9.53 6.28 15.64
CA PRO A 426 -10.56 5.28 15.92
C PRO A 426 -11.12 4.73 14.60
N THR A 427 -11.62 3.50 14.66
CA THR A 427 -12.05 2.73 13.47
C THR A 427 -13.04 3.49 12.57
N GLY A 428 -13.99 4.24 13.15
CA GLY A 428 -15.01 4.98 12.40
C GLY A 428 -14.49 6.20 11.63
N LEU A 429 -13.34 6.77 12.04
CA LEU A 429 -12.74 7.95 11.38
C LEU A 429 -11.46 7.61 10.59
N ARG A 430 -10.88 6.43 10.82
CA ARG A 430 -9.56 6.03 10.31
C ARG A 430 -9.43 6.18 8.80
N ALA A 431 -10.34 5.60 8.03
CA ALA A 431 -10.25 5.63 6.57
C ALA A 431 -10.29 7.06 6.02
N ARG A 432 -11.17 7.92 6.57
CA ARG A 432 -11.30 9.32 6.16
C ARG A 432 -10.05 10.13 6.53
N ALA A 433 -9.55 9.96 7.76
CA ALA A 433 -8.36 10.67 8.25
C ALA A 433 -7.09 10.27 7.48
N VAL A 434 -6.86 8.97 7.35
CA VAL A 434 -5.69 8.43 6.64
C VAL A 434 -5.74 8.81 5.16
N GLY A 435 -6.88 8.63 4.49
CA GLY A 435 -7.05 9.00 3.08
C GLY A 435 -6.82 10.50 2.83
N PHE A 436 -7.36 11.36 3.71
CA PHE A 436 -7.10 12.81 3.65
C PHE A 436 -5.62 13.14 3.78
N CYS A 437 -4.94 12.64 4.82
CA CYS A 437 -3.52 12.91 5.05
C CYS A 437 -2.66 12.35 3.89
N TYR A 438 -2.97 11.15 3.42
CA TYR A 438 -2.20 10.48 2.37
C TYR A 438 -2.32 11.18 0.99
N SER A 439 -3.44 11.85 0.70
CA SER A 439 -3.61 12.60 -0.55
C SER A 439 -2.55 13.70 -0.74
N PHE A 440 -2.08 14.30 0.37
CA PHE A 440 -1.00 15.29 0.33
C PHE A 440 0.32 14.74 -0.17
N SER A 441 0.59 13.44 0.00
CA SER A 441 1.81 12.83 -0.54
C SER A 441 1.86 12.89 -2.06
N ARG A 442 0.72 12.68 -2.73
CA ARG A 442 0.63 12.69 -4.20
C ARG A 442 0.79 14.09 -4.76
N LEU A 443 0.08 15.05 -4.16
CA LEU A 443 0.20 16.45 -4.53
C LEU A 443 1.61 16.98 -4.29
N SER A 444 2.20 16.64 -3.14
CA SER A 444 3.60 17.00 -2.82
C SER A 444 4.58 16.43 -3.84
N THR A 445 4.41 15.16 -4.25
CA THR A 445 5.30 14.55 -5.24
C THR A 445 5.16 15.20 -6.62
N ALA A 446 3.95 15.57 -7.02
CA ALA A 446 3.74 16.30 -8.28
C ALA A 446 4.47 17.65 -8.27
N VAL A 447 4.27 18.45 -7.21
CA VAL A 447 4.93 19.76 -7.05
C VAL A 447 6.45 19.62 -6.91
N SER A 448 6.90 18.69 -6.07
CA SER A 448 8.34 18.48 -5.84
C SER A 448 9.06 17.95 -7.07
N SER A 449 8.39 17.22 -7.97
CA SER A 449 9.01 16.79 -9.23
C SER A 449 9.43 17.98 -10.10
N VAL A 450 8.60 19.05 -10.14
CA VAL A 450 8.94 20.29 -10.84
C VAL A 450 10.13 20.97 -10.16
N LEU A 451 10.09 21.08 -8.83
CA LEU A 451 11.17 21.69 -8.06
C LEU A 451 12.50 20.92 -8.19
N ILE A 452 12.45 19.57 -8.15
CA ILE A 452 13.62 18.72 -8.32
C ILE A 452 14.22 18.89 -9.73
N GLY A 453 13.36 18.94 -10.77
CA GLY A 453 13.83 19.20 -12.13
C GLY A 453 14.54 20.55 -12.26
N TRP A 454 13.98 21.60 -11.64
CA TRP A 454 14.59 22.93 -11.60
C TRP A 454 15.90 22.93 -10.82
N LEU A 455 15.93 22.33 -9.62
CA LEU A 455 17.17 22.22 -8.81
C LEU A 455 18.25 21.43 -9.54
N LEU A 456 17.89 20.35 -10.24
CA LEU A 456 18.84 19.56 -11.01
C LEU A 456 19.47 20.35 -12.15
N ALA A 457 18.67 21.21 -12.80
CA ALA A 457 19.15 22.06 -13.89
C ALA A 457 20.02 23.24 -13.40
N GLN A 458 19.70 23.86 -12.24
CA GLN A 458 20.36 25.07 -11.75
C GLN A 458 21.54 24.77 -10.81
N VAL A 459 21.39 23.77 -9.95
CA VAL A 459 22.34 23.48 -8.84
C VAL A 459 22.98 22.10 -9.00
N GLY A 460 22.45 21.26 -9.89
CA GLY A 460 22.91 19.89 -10.10
C GLY A 460 22.41 18.91 -9.03
N SER A 461 23.01 17.71 -9.00
CA SER A 461 22.61 16.62 -8.10
C SER A 461 22.75 16.98 -6.61
N HIS A 462 23.72 17.81 -6.24
CA HIS A 462 23.93 18.24 -4.86
C HIS A 462 22.73 19.07 -4.32
N GLY A 463 22.14 19.94 -5.15
CA GLY A 463 20.97 20.71 -4.75
C GLY A 463 19.75 19.83 -4.49
N VAL A 464 19.53 18.83 -5.34
CA VAL A 464 18.43 17.86 -5.17
C VAL A 464 18.64 17.01 -3.92
N LEU A 465 19.87 16.50 -3.69
CA LEU A 465 20.18 15.71 -2.51
C LEU A 465 20.02 16.52 -1.22
N ALA A 466 20.46 17.79 -1.21
CA ALA A 466 20.24 18.70 -0.08
C ALA A 466 18.75 18.89 0.22
N PHE A 467 17.92 19.08 -0.81
CA PHE A 467 16.45 19.19 -0.67
C PHE A 467 15.84 17.92 -0.08
N ILE A 468 16.27 16.74 -0.51
CA ILE A 468 15.82 15.45 0.03
C ILE A 468 16.26 15.29 1.49
N VAL A 469 17.52 15.60 1.83
CA VAL A 469 18.07 15.52 3.19
C VAL A 469 17.32 16.45 4.15
N ILE A 470 17.05 17.69 3.74
CA ILE A 470 16.25 18.64 4.53
C ILE A 470 14.84 18.09 4.75
N SER A 471 14.20 17.58 3.71
CA SER A 471 12.87 16.99 3.79
C SER A 471 12.83 15.82 4.78
N MET A 472 13.81 14.90 4.71
CA MET A 472 13.90 13.77 5.64
C MET A 472 14.21 14.21 7.08
N SER A 473 14.99 15.28 7.27
CA SER A 473 15.24 15.87 8.59
C SER A 473 13.95 16.43 9.22
N ILE A 474 13.10 17.06 8.41
CA ILE A 474 11.76 17.52 8.85
C ILE A 474 10.89 16.32 9.25
N VAL A 475 10.87 15.25 8.44
CA VAL A 475 10.14 14.00 8.76
C VAL A 475 10.59 13.44 10.11
N ALA A 476 11.90 13.27 10.31
CA ALA A 476 12.46 12.77 11.56
C ALA A 476 12.04 13.63 12.76
N SER A 477 12.16 14.95 12.63
CA SER A 477 11.84 15.92 13.68
C SER A 477 10.34 15.91 14.03
N VAL A 478 9.47 15.95 13.01
CA VAL A 478 8.02 16.00 13.22
C VAL A 478 7.51 14.73 13.92
N ILE A 479 7.95 13.56 13.49
CA ILE A 479 7.54 12.30 14.11
C ILE A 479 8.17 12.15 15.48
N ALA A 480 9.44 12.49 15.67
CA ALA A 480 10.11 12.39 16.97
C ALA A 480 9.49 13.30 18.03
N LEU A 481 9.12 14.51 17.66
CA LEU A 481 8.61 15.52 18.60
C LEU A 481 7.09 15.42 18.80
N LEU A 482 6.33 15.30 17.71
CA LEU A 482 4.86 15.39 17.74
C LEU A 482 4.16 14.03 17.70
N GLY A 483 4.85 12.97 17.26
CA GLY A 483 4.25 11.64 17.13
C GLY A 483 3.91 11.04 18.50
N PRO A 484 2.66 10.61 18.75
CA PRO A 484 2.31 9.87 19.96
C PRO A 484 2.90 8.46 19.95
N ARG A 485 3.11 7.88 21.13
CA ARG A 485 3.48 6.48 21.29
C ARG A 485 2.21 5.63 21.20
N THR A 486 2.26 4.57 20.40
CA THR A 486 1.09 3.73 20.11
C THR A 486 1.20 2.31 20.67
N ARG A 487 2.43 1.85 20.96
CA ARG A 487 2.68 0.49 21.39
C ARG A 487 2.14 0.20 22.78
N ASN A 488 1.47 -0.95 22.95
CA ASN A 488 0.87 -1.44 24.20
C ASN A 488 -0.18 -0.50 24.81
N ARG A 489 -0.80 0.35 23.99
CA ARG A 489 -1.95 1.16 24.38
C ARG A 489 -3.20 0.71 23.63
N ALA A 490 -4.32 0.65 24.32
CA ALA A 490 -5.59 0.41 23.67
C ALA A 490 -5.90 1.56 22.71
N LEU A 491 -6.54 1.26 21.57
CA LEU A 491 -6.90 2.30 20.59
C LEU A 491 -7.77 3.39 21.22
N GLU A 492 -8.57 3.03 22.21
CA GLU A 492 -9.42 3.91 23.00
C GLU A 492 -8.60 4.87 23.88
N GLU A 493 -7.48 4.42 24.46
CA GLU A 493 -6.56 5.26 25.26
C GLU A 493 -5.74 6.22 24.37
N ILE A 494 -5.45 5.81 23.13
CA ILE A 494 -4.78 6.66 22.16
C ILE A 494 -5.78 7.69 21.63
N ALA A 495 -7.06 7.31 21.51
CA ALA A 495 -8.13 8.14 20.96
C ALA A 495 -8.71 9.17 21.95
N GLY A 496 -8.48 8.98 23.28
CA GLY A 496 -9.01 9.81 24.37
C GLY A 496 -8.45 11.20 24.51
#